data_bb54dba93cbc5386bfae5fe05af05018
#
_entry.id   bb54dba93cbc5386bfae5fe05af05018
#
_cell.length_a   1.000
_cell.length_b   1.000
_cell.length_c   1.000
_cell.angle_alpha   90.00
_cell.angle_beta   90.00
_cell.angle_gamma   90.00
#
_symmetry.space_group_name_H-M   'P 1'
#
loop_
_entity.id
_entity.type
_entity.pdbx_description
1 polymer ?
#
loop_
_entity_poly.entity_id
_entity_poly.type
_entity_poly.pdbx_seq_one_letter_code
_entity_poly.pdbx_strand_id
1 'polypeptide(L)'
;MSGRPQHVALLVNPTSGRGLGAKLAPVVAARLRAAGCEVTEIVTTSAEDVPPRTRQAIRTLADAVVLVSGDGTIHQVVQEMAGSVMPLGVVPAGTGNDFARALGIPLGDPAGAVDRILAGTTRAVDLLKAKDELITTIVASGFDSLVNERANRMRWPKGQARYTVATFAELRTFRPLGYTVTVDGEVTETDAMLVAVGTVPSYGGGLRICEGAAIDDGLLDVTIIKPVSRFTLLRLFPKLSKGTHVPHPDIVQLQGRTVRLEATGVTAYADGEPLGRLPVDVEVVPGALTVLG
;
A
#
# COMPACT_ATOMS: atom_id res chain seq x y z
N MET A 1 2.53 4.03 24.45
CA MET A 1 2.04 5.20 25.19
C MET A 1 0.66 5.51 24.64
N SER A 2 -0.39 5.36 25.42
CA SER A 2 -1.76 5.66 25.00
C SER A 2 -2.11 7.05 25.55
N GLY A 3 -2.23 8.01 24.70
CA GLY A 3 -2.62 9.36 25.06
C GLY A 3 -2.56 10.29 23.86
N ARG A 4 -3.40 11.33 23.88
CA ARG A 4 -3.45 12.35 22.85
C ARG A 4 -2.08 13.01 22.66
N PRO A 5 -1.53 13.11 21.44
CA PRO A 5 -0.28 13.80 21.19
C PRO A 5 -0.39 15.28 21.53
N GLN A 6 0.63 15.82 22.23
CA GLN A 6 0.71 17.24 22.59
C GLN A 6 1.53 18.02 21.56
N HIS A 7 2.57 17.40 21.00
CA HIS A 7 3.37 17.96 19.92
C HIS A 7 3.34 17.03 18.70
N VAL A 8 3.02 17.57 17.54
CA VAL A 8 2.90 16.84 16.27
C VAL A 8 3.84 17.44 15.23
N ALA A 9 4.66 16.59 14.61
CA ALA A 9 5.37 16.93 13.39
C ALA A 9 4.46 16.65 12.17
N LEU A 10 3.91 17.69 11.57
CA LEU A 10 3.01 17.60 10.42
C LEU A 10 3.81 17.61 9.13
N LEU A 11 3.99 16.42 8.55
CA LEU A 11 4.69 16.22 7.27
C LEU A 11 3.70 16.29 6.12
N VAL A 12 3.93 17.19 5.17
CA VAL A 12 3.00 17.47 4.08
C VAL A 12 3.66 17.26 2.73
N ASN A 13 3.04 16.44 1.88
CA ASN A 13 3.35 16.44 0.44
C ASN A 13 2.29 17.26 -0.30
N PRO A 14 2.59 18.50 -0.70
CA PRO A 14 1.60 19.40 -1.30
C PRO A 14 1.10 18.93 -2.67
N THR A 15 1.87 18.11 -3.38
CA THR A 15 1.53 17.63 -4.73
C THR A 15 0.66 16.38 -4.70
N SER A 16 0.53 15.71 -3.56
CA SER A 16 -0.31 14.51 -3.40
C SER A 16 -1.75 14.76 -3.86
N GLY A 17 -2.33 13.75 -4.53
CA GLY A 17 -3.71 13.81 -5.01
C GLY A 17 -3.98 14.99 -5.94
N ARG A 18 -3.01 15.37 -6.79
CA ARG A 18 -3.10 16.54 -7.69
C ARG A 18 -3.30 17.86 -6.93
N GLY A 19 -2.58 18.05 -5.83
CA GLY A 19 -2.64 19.24 -5.01
C GLY A 19 -3.65 19.20 -3.86
N LEU A 20 -4.26 18.05 -3.60
CA LEU A 20 -5.12 17.85 -2.45
C LEU A 20 -4.35 17.99 -1.13
N GLY A 21 -3.10 17.49 -1.08
CA GLY A 21 -2.23 17.65 0.09
C GLY A 21 -2.07 19.11 0.51
N ALA A 22 -1.80 20.02 -0.45
CA ALA A 22 -1.70 21.46 -0.16
C ALA A 22 -2.99 22.07 0.37
N LYS A 23 -4.16 21.57 -0.08
CA LYS A 23 -5.48 22.06 0.38
C LYS A 23 -5.82 21.55 1.77
N LEU A 24 -5.46 20.32 2.09
CA LEU A 24 -5.78 19.69 3.38
C LEU A 24 -4.84 20.12 4.50
N ALA A 25 -3.57 20.38 4.22
CA ALA A 25 -2.57 20.71 5.23
C ALA A 25 -2.99 21.83 6.19
N PRO A 26 -3.47 23.02 5.73
CA PRO A 26 -3.89 24.07 6.64
C PRO A 26 -5.12 23.69 7.47
N VAL A 27 -6.03 22.88 6.94
CA VAL A 27 -7.23 22.40 7.66
C VAL A 27 -6.81 21.44 8.78
N VAL A 28 -5.90 20.51 8.48
CA VAL A 28 -5.35 19.56 9.45
C VAL A 28 -4.59 20.30 10.55
N ALA A 29 -3.68 21.21 10.18
CA ALA A 29 -2.90 22.01 11.13
C ALA A 29 -3.82 22.83 12.07
N ALA A 30 -4.83 23.51 11.52
CA ALA A 30 -5.78 24.29 12.32
C ALA A 30 -6.55 23.40 13.30
N ARG A 31 -7.01 22.20 12.88
CA ARG A 31 -7.75 21.28 13.75
C ARG A 31 -6.87 20.71 14.87
N LEU A 32 -5.62 20.34 14.58
CA LEU A 32 -4.66 19.89 15.58
C LEU A 32 -4.39 21.01 16.62
N ARG A 33 -4.15 22.24 16.17
CA ARG A 33 -3.93 23.40 17.06
C ARG A 33 -5.17 23.73 17.90
N ALA A 34 -6.36 23.72 17.29
CA ALA A 34 -7.61 23.94 18.00
C ALA A 34 -7.86 22.90 19.09
N ALA A 35 -7.33 21.70 18.86
CA ALA A 35 -7.33 20.65 19.85
C ALA A 35 -6.20 20.82 20.90
N GLY A 36 -5.37 21.85 20.86
CA GLY A 36 -4.30 22.17 21.83
C GLY A 36 -2.96 21.50 21.53
N CYS A 37 -2.77 20.91 20.34
CA CYS A 37 -1.47 20.38 19.95
C CYS A 37 -0.53 21.50 19.48
N GLU A 38 0.74 21.42 19.86
CA GLU A 38 1.80 22.13 19.15
C GLU A 38 2.02 21.47 17.79
N VAL A 39 2.15 22.23 16.70
CA VAL A 39 2.29 21.70 15.35
C VAL A 39 3.52 22.29 14.67
N THR A 40 4.51 21.45 14.43
CA THR A 40 5.68 21.76 13.61
C THR A 40 5.40 21.30 12.17
N GLU A 41 5.18 22.26 11.26
CA GLU A 41 4.91 21.95 9.85
C GLU A 41 6.20 21.73 9.07
N ILE A 42 6.26 20.61 8.34
CA ILE A 42 7.38 20.22 7.49
C ILE A 42 6.81 19.91 6.10
N VAL A 43 7.19 20.70 5.11
CA VAL A 43 6.66 20.56 3.74
C VAL A 43 7.73 19.96 2.84
N THR A 44 7.38 18.93 2.07
CA THR A 44 8.26 18.33 1.07
C THR A 44 8.14 19.08 -0.26
N THR A 45 9.24 19.13 -1.01
CA THR A 45 9.32 19.84 -2.30
C THR A 45 9.39 18.88 -3.48
N SER A 46 9.86 17.67 -3.27
CA SER A 46 9.96 16.60 -4.26
C SER A 46 9.89 15.22 -3.60
N ALA A 47 9.91 14.15 -4.38
CA ALA A 47 9.97 12.79 -3.84
C ALA A 47 11.29 12.53 -3.10
N GLU A 48 12.40 13.02 -3.62
CA GLU A 48 13.73 12.87 -3.01
C GLU A 48 13.87 13.64 -1.70
N ASP A 49 13.00 14.63 -1.47
CA ASP A 49 12.97 15.42 -0.22
C ASP A 49 12.20 14.70 0.91
N VAL A 50 11.40 13.67 0.60
CA VAL A 50 10.60 12.96 1.62
C VAL A 50 11.46 12.27 2.68
N PRO A 51 12.47 11.45 2.38
CA PRO A 51 13.27 10.80 3.39
C PRO A 51 13.99 11.79 4.34
N PRO A 52 14.73 12.82 3.87
CA PRO A 52 15.37 13.77 4.78
C PRO A 52 14.37 14.57 5.62
N ARG A 53 13.17 14.90 5.08
CA ARG A 53 12.11 15.57 5.86
C ARG A 53 11.49 14.65 6.90
N THR A 54 11.34 13.37 6.59
CA THR A 54 10.89 12.38 7.58
C THR A 54 11.89 12.28 8.72
N ARG A 55 13.18 12.15 8.43
CA ARG A 55 14.24 12.18 9.47
C ARG A 55 14.22 13.48 10.27
N GLN A 56 13.97 14.62 9.63
CA GLN A 56 13.77 15.89 10.31
C GLN A 56 12.57 15.81 11.27
N ALA A 57 11.42 15.31 10.83
CA ALA A 57 10.22 15.13 11.64
C ALA A 57 10.50 14.28 12.89
N ILE A 58 11.18 13.14 12.73
CA ILE A 58 11.56 12.26 13.84
C ILE A 58 12.46 13.00 14.87
N ARG A 59 13.33 13.89 14.40
CA ARG A 59 14.25 14.65 15.26
C ARG A 59 13.60 15.82 16.01
N THR A 60 12.37 16.19 15.70
CA THR A 60 11.67 17.29 16.40
C THR A 60 11.28 16.95 17.84
N LEU A 61 11.47 15.69 18.26
CA LEU A 61 11.00 15.18 19.56
C LEU A 61 9.47 15.34 19.72
N ALA A 62 8.74 15.34 18.61
CA ALA A 62 7.30 15.30 18.63
C ALA A 62 6.78 13.95 19.16
N ASP A 63 5.57 13.95 19.68
CA ASP A 63 4.91 12.72 20.15
C ASP A 63 4.45 11.83 18.98
N ALA A 64 4.26 12.43 17.80
CA ALA A 64 3.84 11.74 16.60
C ALA A 64 4.25 12.48 15.31
N VAL A 65 4.46 11.72 14.24
CA VAL A 65 4.48 12.26 12.87
C VAL A 65 3.07 12.12 12.29
N VAL A 66 2.50 13.21 11.79
CA VAL A 66 1.24 13.20 11.04
C VAL A 66 1.53 13.50 9.58
N LEU A 67 1.19 12.57 8.69
CA LEU A 67 1.45 12.67 7.26
C LEU A 67 0.19 13.01 6.48
N VAL A 68 0.21 14.11 5.72
CA VAL A 68 -0.84 14.47 4.76
C VAL A 68 -0.36 14.09 3.37
N SER A 69 -0.71 12.90 2.88
CA SER A 69 -0.20 12.40 1.61
C SER A 69 -0.97 11.18 1.08
N GLY A 70 -0.47 10.58 -0.01
CA GLY A 70 -0.91 9.32 -0.59
C GLY A 70 0.13 8.22 -0.45
N ASP A 71 -0.20 7.02 -0.98
CA ASP A 71 0.55 5.78 -0.79
C ASP A 71 2.03 5.89 -1.17
N GLY A 72 2.39 6.54 -2.28
CA GLY A 72 3.79 6.68 -2.69
C GLY A 72 4.66 7.46 -1.70
N THR A 73 4.11 8.46 -0.99
CA THR A 73 4.85 9.15 0.07
C THR A 73 4.87 8.31 1.35
N ILE A 74 3.77 7.59 1.66
CA ILE A 74 3.73 6.66 2.79
C ILE A 74 4.84 5.63 2.65
N HIS A 75 4.99 5.02 1.47
CA HIS A 75 6.06 4.08 1.16
C HIS A 75 7.46 4.63 1.51
N GLN A 76 7.76 5.88 1.16
CA GLN A 76 9.03 6.52 1.49
C GLN A 76 9.18 6.83 2.99
N VAL A 77 8.09 7.25 3.64
CA VAL A 77 8.07 7.58 5.08
C VAL A 77 8.31 6.34 5.94
N VAL A 78 7.73 5.20 5.57
CA VAL A 78 7.91 3.97 6.35
C VAL A 78 9.34 3.43 6.31
N GLN A 79 10.12 3.70 5.25
CA GLN A 79 11.55 3.32 5.21
C GLN A 79 12.34 3.99 6.36
N GLU A 80 11.92 5.18 6.79
CA GLU A 80 12.59 5.95 7.84
C GLU A 80 11.96 5.76 9.22
N MET A 81 10.69 5.34 9.29
CA MET A 81 9.94 5.22 10.56
C MET A 81 9.84 3.79 11.08
N ALA A 82 10.04 2.77 10.24
CA ALA A 82 9.96 1.39 10.67
C ALA A 82 10.96 1.10 11.81
N GLY A 83 10.49 0.36 12.82
CA GLY A 83 11.25 0.11 14.04
C GLY A 83 11.33 1.29 15.02
N SER A 84 10.79 2.47 14.65
CA SER A 84 10.67 3.60 15.57
C SER A 84 9.49 3.43 16.52
N VAL A 85 9.65 3.91 17.74
CA VAL A 85 8.55 3.99 18.72
C VAL A 85 7.61 5.17 18.46
N MET A 86 8.00 6.10 17.57
CA MET A 86 7.21 7.28 17.23
C MET A 86 6.06 6.87 16.31
N PRO A 87 4.80 7.11 16.67
CA PRO A 87 3.66 6.69 15.88
C PRO A 87 3.44 7.59 14.65
N LEU A 88 2.96 6.97 13.58
CA LEU A 88 2.55 7.62 12.34
C LEU A 88 1.03 7.80 12.32
N GLY A 89 0.55 9.02 12.25
CA GLY A 89 -0.83 9.36 11.89
C GLY A 89 -0.93 9.62 10.38
N VAL A 90 -1.98 9.15 9.73
CA VAL A 90 -2.18 9.34 8.29
C VAL A 90 -3.46 10.12 8.01
N VAL A 91 -3.33 11.18 7.23
CA VAL A 91 -4.46 11.92 6.63
C VAL A 91 -4.40 11.68 5.12
N PRO A 92 -5.29 10.82 4.58
CA PRO A 92 -5.22 10.38 3.19
C PRO A 92 -5.50 11.54 2.22
N ALA A 93 -4.54 11.84 1.36
CA ALA A 93 -4.62 12.88 0.34
C ALA A 93 -4.20 12.36 -1.05
N GLY A 94 -4.07 11.06 -1.22
CA GLY A 94 -3.72 10.41 -2.48
C GLY A 94 -4.93 10.02 -3.33
N THR A 95 -4.68 9.30 -4.42
CA THR A 95 -5.71 8.77 -5.31
C THR A 95 -6.13 7.34 -4.90
N GLY A 96 -5.20 6.50 -4.46
CA GLY A 96 -5.44 5.11 -4.02
C GLY A 96 -5.80 5.05 -2.55
N ASN A 97 -4.89 5.49 -1.71
CA ASN A 97 -4.96 5.47 -0.24
C ASN A 97 -5.24 4.06 0.31
N ASP A 98 -4.57 3.05 -0.25
CA ASP A 98 -4.81 1.65 0.10
C ASP A 98 -4.31 1.33 1.51
N PHE A 99 -3.17 1.89 1.91
CA PHE A 99 -2.69 1.76 3.28
C PHE A 99 -3.64 2.42 4.30
N ALA A 100 -4.12 3.63 4.02
CA ALA A 100 -5.10 4.29 4.88
C ALA A 100 -6.42 3.50 4.96
N ARG A 101 -6.84 2.88 3.86
CA ARG A 101 -8.00 1.99 3.80
C ARG A 101 -7.82 0.77 4.70
N ALA A 102 -6.64 0.13 4.66
CA ALA A 102 -6.32 -1.02 5.51
C ALA A 102 -6.30 -0.64 7.01
N LEU A 103 -5.88 0.59 7.33
CA LEU A 103 -5.96 1.14 8.68
C LEU A 103 -7.39 1.50 9.11
N GLY A 104 -8.39 1.41 8.22
CA GLY A 104 -9.78 1.81 8.50
C GLY A 104 -9.96 3.32 8.62
N ILE A 105 -9.02 4.12 8.07
CA ILE A 105 -9.11 5.58 8.09
C ILE A 105 -10.16 6.04 7.06
N PRO A 106 -11.10 6.93 7.44
CA PRO A 106 -12.14 7.39 6.53
C PRO A 106 -11.53 8.17 5.35
N LEU A 107 -11.81 7.72 4.12
CA LEU A 107 -11.36 8.38 2.91
C LEU A 107 -12.28 9.56 2.58
N GLY A 108 -11.69 10.70 2.23
CA GLY A 108 -12.45 11.92 1.92
C GLY A 108 -12.98 12.67 3.16
N ASP A 109 -12.66 12.22 4.36
CA ASP A 109 -12.99 12.87 5.63
C ASP A 109 -11.71 13.21 6.43
N PRO A 110 -11.04 14.32 6.13
CA PRO A 110 -9.84 14.72 6.84
C PRO A 110 -10.10 15.06 8.32
N ALA A 111 -11.33 15.46 8.66
CA ALA A 111 -11.70 15.73 10.04
C ALA A 111 -11.75 14.44 10.86
N GLY A 112 -12.41 13.41 10.35
CA GLY A 112 -12.45 12.10 10.98
C GLY A 112 -11.08 11.46 11.09
N ALA A 113 -10.18 11.65 10.09
CA ALA A 113 -8.79 11.18 10.18
C ALA A 113 -8.04 11.89 11.33
N VAL A 114 -8.19 13.21 11.49
CA VAL A 114 -7.57 13.95 12.59
C VAL A 114 -8.17 13.55 13.95
N ASP A 115 -9.48 13.28 14.03
CA ASP A 115 -10.11 12.83 15.28
C ASP A 115 -9.54 11.49 15.76
N ARG A 116 -9.26 10.56 14.85
CA ARG A 116 -8.58 9.30 15.17
C ARG A 116 -7.17 9.53 15.70
N ILE A 117 -6.40 10.43 15.08
CA ILE A 117 -5.07 10.82 15.55
C ILE A 117 -5.16 11.41 16.97
N LEU A 118 -6.12 12.30 17.21
CA LEU A 118 -6.34 12.94 18.51
C LEU A 118 -6.85 11.99 19.59
N ALA A 119 -7.46 10.86 19.24
CA ALA A 119 -7.82 9.81 20.18
C ALA A 119 -6.59 9.19 20.85
N GLY A 120 -5.41 9.27 20.19
CA GLY A 120 -4.14 8.84 20.75
C GLY A 120 -4.01 7.32 20.94
N THR A 121 -4.90 6.55 20.34
CA THR A 121 -4.79 5.10 20.32
C THR A 121 -3.71 4.68 19.32
N THR A 122 -2.78 3.87 19.76
CA THR A 122 -1.72 3.35 18.90
C THR A 122 -1.89 1.85 18.71
N ARG A 123 -1.54 1.34 17.53
CA ARG A 123 -1.37 -0.09 17.25
C ARG A 123 -0.12 -0.33 16.42
N ALA A 124 0.51 -1.48 16.63
CA ALA A 124 1.57 -1.95 15.77
C ALA A 124 0.93 -2.60 14.52
N VAL A 125 1.53 -2.36 13.35
CA VAL A 125 1.11 -2.97 12.09
C VAL A 125 2.31 -3.60 11.40
N ASP A 126 2.02 -4.62 10.62
CA ASP A 126 3.01 -5.38 9.88
C ASP A 126 3.33 -4.68 8.56
N LEU A 127 4.55 -4.86 8.10
CA LEU A 127 4.97 -4.49 6.76
C LEU A 127 5.52 -5.73 6.04
N LEU A 128 5.53 -5.68 4.71
CA LEU A 128 6.30 -6.65 3.95
C LEU A 128 7.72 -6.12 3.78
N LYS A 129 8.67 -7.04 3.71
CA LYS A 129 10.01 -6.74 3.25
C LYS A 129 10.34 -7.57 2.04
N ALA A 130 10.78 -6.92 0.97
CA ALA A 130 11.28 -7.60 -0.20
C ALA A 130 12.51 -6.87 -0.71
N LYS A 131 13.58 -7.60 -0.97
CA LYS A 131 14.91 -7.02 -1.17
C LYS A 131 15.29 -6.14 0.03
N ASP A 132 15.68 -4.89 -0.20
CA ASP A 132 16.06 -3.95 0.86
C ASP A 132 14.95 -2.91 1.14
N GLU A 133 13.70 -3.17 0.69
CA GLU A 133 12.58 -2.24 0.80
C GLU A 133 11.45 -2.77 1.68
N LEU A 134 10.87 -1.88 2.46
CA LEU A 134 9.64 -2.12 3.21
C LEU A 134 8.44 -1.70 2.36
N ILE A 135 7.44 -2.55 2.30
CA ILE A 135 6.26 -2.39 1.44
C ILE A 135 5.03 -2.33 2.33
N THR A 136 4.16 -1.37 2.05
CA THR A 136 3.00 -1.06 2.89
C THR A 136 1.74 -1.82 2.51
N THR A 137 1.69 -2.35 1.29
CA THR A 137 0.46 -2.98 0.81
C THR A 137 0.68 -4.38 0.22
N ILE A 138 1.02 -4.50 -1.04
CA ILE A 138 1.03 -5.76 -1.77
C ILE A 138 2.19 -5.80 -2.76
N VAL A 139 2.87 -6.95 -2.84
CA VAL A 139 3.73 -7.34 -3.94
C VAL A 139 2.92 -8.16 -4.93
N ALA A 140 2.86 -7.73 -6.18
CA ALA A 140 2.11 -8.42 -7.23
C ALA A 140 2.98 -8.67 -8.47
N SER A 141 2.70 -9.77 -9.16
CA SER A 141 3.40 -10.13 -10.40
C SER A 141 2.47 -10.87 -11.38
N GLY A 142 2.77 -10.80 -12.67
CA GLY A 142 1.97 -11.41 -13.73
C GLY A 142 1.16 -10.39 -14.52
N PHE A 143 -0.12 -10.63 -14.72
CA PHE A 143 -1.01 -9.76 -15.50
C PHE A 143 -1.01 -8.30 -15.02
N ASP A 144 -1.03 -8.09 -13.72
CA ASP A 144 -1.02 -6.77 -13.11
C ASP A 144 0.27 -6.00 -13.42
N SER A 145 1.40 -6.67 -13.43
CA SER A 145 2.70 -6.08 -13.77
C SER A 145 2.71 -5.53 -15.20
N LEU A 146 2.14 -6.26 -16.16
CA LEU A 146 2.04 -5.81 -17.55
C LEU A 146 1.07 -4.63 -17.69
N VAL A 147 -0.03 -4.64 -16.93
CA VAL A 147 -0.97 -3.52 -16.87
C VAL A 147 -0.28 -2.27 -16.34
N ASN A 148 0.48 -2.38 -15.25
CA ASN A 148 1.24 -1.28 -14.67
C ASN A 148 2.32 -0.77 -15.63
N GLU A 149 3.09 -1.66 -16.24
CA GLU A 149 4.12 -1.30 -17.22
C GLU A 149 3.52 -0.56 -18.42
N ARG A 150 2.42 -1.07 -18.98
CA ARG A 150 1.69 -0.40 -20.06
C ARG A 150 1.15 0.95 -19.61
N ALA A 151 0.49 1.00 -18.48
CA ALA A 151 -0.09 2.23 -17.95
C ALA A 151 0.98 3.30 -17.73
N ASN A 152 2.16 2.94 -17.24
CA ASN A 152 3.28 3.86 -17.04
C ASN A 152 3.86 4.40 -18.36
N ARG A 153 3.82 3.62 -19.44
CA ARG A 153 4.24 4.07 -20.78
C ARG A 153 3.19 4.93 -21.51
N MET A 154 1.91 4.87 -21.08
CA MET A 154 0.83 5.61 -21.73
C MET A 154 0.83 7.09 -21.36
N ARG A 155 0.76 7.97 -22.35
CA ARG A 155 0.60 9.40 -22.17
C ARG A 155 -0.85 9.85 -22.01
N TRP A 156 -1.79 9.07 -22.56
CA TRP A 156 -3.23 9.29 -22.54
C TRP A 156 -3.97 7.93 -22.62
N PRO A 157 -5.14 7.79 -21.93
CA PRO A 157 -5.77 8.74 -21.02
C PRO A 157 -4.99 8.92 -19.70
N LYS A 158 -5.36 9.90 -18.86
CA LYS A 158 -4.74 10.16 -17.56
C LYS A 158 -5.58 9.56 -16.41
N GLY A 159 -4.93 9.29 -15.28
CA GLY A 159 -5.60 8.81 -14.06
C GLY A 159 -6.14 7.39 -14.21
N GLN A 160 -7.24 7.09 -13.52
CA GLN A 160 -7.83 5.74 -13.45
C GLN A 160 -8.15 5.15 -14.83
N ALA A 161 -8.62 5.97 -15.78
CA ALA A 161 -8.96 5.54 -17.14
C ALA A 161 -7.75 4.93 -17.87
N ARG A 162 -6.51 5.36 -17.56
CA ARG A 162 -5.28 4.80 -18.13
C ARG A 162 -5.10 3.33 -17.76
N TYR A 163 -5.33 2.99 -16.50
CA TYR A 163 -5.25 1.61 -16.02
C TYR A 163 -6.34 0.73 -16.63
N THR A 164 -7.55 1.26 -16.76
CA THR A 164 -8.66 0.54 -17.43
C THR A 164 -8.31 0.20 -18.88
N VAL A 165 -7.79 1.16 -19.65
CA VAL A 165 -7.37 0.92 -21.04
C VAL A 165 -6.21 -0.07 -21.10
N ALA A 166 -5.22 0.06 -20.21
CA ALA A 166 -4.09 -0.88 -20.14
C ALA A 166 -4.56 -2.30 -19.80
N THR A 167 -5.49 -2.46 -18.86
CA THR A 167 -6.11 -3.75 -18.50
C THR A 167 -6.76 -4.42 -19.72
N PHE A 168 -7.61 -3.70 -20.47
CA PHE A 168 -8.24 -4.26 -21.66
C PHE A 168 -7.25 -4.59 -22.77
N ALA A 169 -6.20 -3.79 -22.93
CA ALA A 169 -5.17 -4.03 -23.93
C ALA A 169 -4.35 -5.29 -23.60
N GLU A 170 -3.91 -5.43 -22.35
CA GLU A 170 -3.16 -6.61 -21.91
C GLU A 170 -4.01 -7.87 -21.91
N LEU A 171 -5.28 -7.79 -21.56
CA LEU A 171 -6.19 -8.92 -21.54
C LEU A 171 -6.31 -9.63 -22.90
N ARG A 172 -6.05 -8.91 -24.01
CA ARG A 172 -6.11 -9.48 -25.37
C ARG A 172 -4.97 -10.45 -25.68
N THR A 173 -3.80 -10.22 -25.09
CA THR A 173 -2.54 -10.89 -25.44
C THR A 173 -1.94 -11.69 -24.30
N PHE A 174 -2.37 -11.47 -23.07
CA PHE A 174 -1.82 -12.12 -21.90
C PHE A 174 -2.01 -13.64 -21.96
N ARG A 175 -0.95 -14.35 -21.61
CA ARG A 175 -0.95 -15.81 -21.42
C ARG A 175 -0.52 -16.12 -20.00
N PRO A 176 -1.08 -17.17 -19.36
CA PRO A 176 -0.59 -17.65 -18.07
C PRO A 176 0.89 -17.92 -18.13
N LEU A 177 1.56 -17.74 -17.01
CA LEU A 177 2.98 -17.92 -16.83
C LEU A 177 3.22 -19.03 -15.81
N GLY A 178 4.24 -19.86 -16.03
CA GLY A 178 4.66 -20.84 -15.04
C GLY A 178 5.31 -20.16 -13.85
N TYR A 179 4.77 -20.44 -12.66
CA TYR A 179 5.27 -19.97 -11.38
C TYR A 179 5.70 -21.13 -10.49
N THR A 180 6.78 -20.89 -9.76
CA THR A 180 7.09 -21.63 -8.54
C THR A 180 6.85 -20.67 -7.37
N VAL A 181 5.88 -21.00 -6.52
CA VAL A 181 5.54 -20.25 -5.32
C VAL A 181 5.91 -21.09 -4.11
N THR A 182 6.83 -20.60 -3.30
CA THR A 182 7.23 -21.25 -2.05
C THR A 182 6.72 -20.45 -0.88
N VAL A 183 5.92 -21.05 -0.01
CA VAL A 183 5.37 -20.43 1.21
C VAL A 183 5.89 -21.23 2.40
N ASP A 184 6.66 -20.60 3.29
CA ASP A 184 7.27 -21.24 4.47
C ASP A 184 7.99 -22.57 4.17
N GLY A 185 8.59 -22.66 2.99
CA GLY A 185 9.32 -23.86 2.51
C GLY A 185 8.45 -24.86 1.72
N GLU A 186 7.13 -24.69 1.70
CA GLU A 186 6.26 -25.53 0.87
C GLU A 186 6.17 -24.99 -0.56
N VAL A 187 6.52 -25.84 -1.51
CA VAL A 187 6.62 -25.48 -2.94
C VAL A 187 5.34 -25.83 -3.68
N THR A 188 4.81 -24.86 -4.40
CA THR A 188 3.68 -25.03 -5.33
C THR A 188 4.11 -24.61 -6.73
N GLU A 189 4.12 -25.53 -7.67
CA GLU A 189 4.31 -25.24 -9.10
C GLU A 189 2.95 -25.12 -9.78
N THR A 190 2.71 -24.02 -10.47
CA THR A 190 1.42 -23.77 -11.13
C THR A 190 1.55 -22.75 -12.24
N ASP A 191 0.72 -22.87 -13.26
CA ASP A 191 0.49 -21.75 -14.15
C ASP A 191 -0.42 -20.74 -13.46
N ALA A 192 -0.11 -19.45 -13.58
CA ALA A 192 -0.92 -18.39 -13.02
C ALA A 192 -1.05 -17.18 -13.95
N MET A 193 -2.18 -16.51 -13.84
CA MET A 193 -2.42 -15.20 -14.45
C MET A 193 -1.82 -14.09 -13.59
N LEU A 194 -1.87 -14.27 -12.27
CA LEU A 194 -1.41 -13.30 -11.28
C LEU A 194 -1.07 -14.01 -9.97
N VAL A 195 0.00 -13.57 -9.34
CA VAL A 195 0.35 -13.90 -7.95
C VAL A 195 0.51 -12.59 -7.17
N ALA A 196 -0.20 -12.47 -6.06
CA ALA A 196 -0.14 -11.33 -5.16
C ALA A 196 0.19 -11.80 -3.74
N VAL A 197 1.02 -11.05 -3.04
CA VAL A 197 1.45 -11.30 -1.65
C VAL A 197 1.25 -10.00 -0.87
N GLY A 198 0.46 -10.00 0.18
CA GLY A 198 0.13 -8.78 0.93
C GLY A 198 -0.05 -8.99 2.42
N THR A 199 0.03 -7.90 3.18
CA THR A 199 -0.42 -7.80 4.59
C THR A 199 -1.72 -7.02 4.70
N VAL A 200 -2.27 -6.57 3.56
CA VAL A 200 -3.51 -5.82 3.50
C VAL A 200 -4.43 -6.39 2.41
N PRO A 201 -5.76 -6.21 2.54
CA PRO A 201 -6.67 -6.79 1.56
C PRO A 201 -6.57 -6.21 0.16
N SER A 202 -6.22 -4.92 0.02
CA SER A 202 -6.38 -4.21 -1.24
C SER A 202 -5.16 -3.38 -1.66
N TYR A 203 -5.05 -3.17 -2.97
CA TYR A 203 -4.09 -2.29 -3.63
C TYR A 203 -4.75 -1.62 -4.84
N GLY A 204 -4.01 -0.73 -5.53
CA GLY A 204 -4.44 -0.12 -6.78
C GLY A 204 -5.73 0.70 -6.67
N GLY A 205 -6.03 1.26 -5.49
CA GLY A 205 -7.21 2.06 -5.23
C GLY A 205 -8.45 1.24 -4.83
N GLY A 206 -8.24 0.10 -4.16
CA GLY A 206 -9.30 -0.70 -3.56
C GLY A 206 -9.61 -2.03 -4.27
N LEU A 207 -8.71 -2.56 -5.09
CA LEU A 207 -8.81 -3.92 -5.60
C LEU A 207 -8.42 -4.90 -4.48
N ARG A 208 -9.39 -5.63 -3.94
CA ARG A 208 -9.25 -6.53 -2.80
C ARG A 208 -8.69 -7.89 -3.24
N ILE A 209 -7.45 -7.94 -3.67
CA ILE A 209 -6.83 -9.17 -4.20
C ILE A 209 -6.48 -10.18 -3.11
N CYS A 210 -5.98 -9.72 -1.97
CA CYS A 210 -5.68 -10.53 -0.80
C CYS A 210 -6.82 -10.42 0.22
N GLU A 211 -8.03 -10.85 -0.19
CA GLU A 211 -9.22 -10.78 0.66
C GLU A 211 -9.03 -11.61 1.91
N GLY A 212 -9.28 -11.01 3.08
CA GLY A 212 -9.06 -11.66 4.38
C GLY A 212 -7.74 -11.28 5.05
N ALA A 213 -6.80 -10.65 4.32
CA ALA A 213 -5.54 -10.20 4.90
C ALA A 213 -5.77 -9.22 6.07
N ALA A 214 -5.03 -9.41 7.15
CA ALA A 214 -5.06 -8.57 8.34
C ALA A 214 -3.68 -7.93 8.54
N ILE A 215 -3.67 -6.61 8.75
CA ILE A 215 -2.45 -5.80 8.79
C ILE A 215 -1.59 -6.01 10.05
N ASP A 216 -2.03 -6.84 11.00
CA ASP A 216 -1.43 -6.99 12.33
C ASP A 216 -1.45 -8.44 12.86
N ASP A 217 -1.55 -9.45 11.99
CA ASP A 217 -1.60 -10.87 12.38
C ASP A 217 -0.25 -11.61 12.22
N GLY A 218 0.77 -10.93 11.72
CA GLY A 218 2.11 -11.49 11.51
C GLY A 218 2.20 -12.46 10.33
N LEU A 219 1.27 -12.38 9.37
CA LEU A 219 1.22 -13.26 8.21
C LEU A 219 1.22 -12.48 6.89
N LEU A 220 1.64 -13.15 5.84
CA LEU A 220 1.47 -12.79 4.45
C LEU A 220 0.31 -13.57 3.87
N ASP A 221 -0.61 -12.88 3.20
CA ASP A 221 -1.68 -13.50 2.42
C ASP A 221 -1.24 -13.61 0.96
N VAL A 222 -1.24 -14.82 0.43
CA VAL A 222 -0.87 -15.10 -0.96
C VAL A 222 -2.13 -15.44 -1.74
N THR A 223 -2.37 -14.72 -2.82
CA THR A 223 -3.46 -15.03 -3.75
C THR A 223 -2.88 -15.40 -5.12
N ILE A 224 -3.22 -16.59 -5.60
CA ILE A 224 -2.85 -17.09 -6.91
C ILE A 224 -4.11 -17.18 -7.77
N ILE A 225 -4.15 -16.44 -8.87
CA ILE A 225 -5.21 -16.58 -9.88
C ILE A 225 -4.67 -17.51 -10.96
N LYS A 226 -5.20 -18.75 -11.00
CA LYS A 226 -4.86 -19.76 -12.00
C LYS A 226 -5.34 -19.35 -13.41
N PRO A 227 -4.95 -20.10 -14.46
CA PRO A 227 -5.40 -19.81 -15.80
C PRO A 227 -6.93 -19.80 -15.92
N VAL A 228 -7.50 -18.67 -16.26
CA VAL A 228 -8.94 -18.51 -16.52
C VAL A 228 -9.17 -17.93 -17.91
N SER A 229 -10.37 -18.17 -18.46
CA SER A 229 -10.75 -17.56 -19.72
C SER A 229 -10.81 -16.03 -19.59
N ARG A 230 -10.59 -15.31 -20.70
CA ARG A 230 -10.69 -13.85 -20.74
C ARG A 230 -12.06 -13.35 -20.25
N PHE A 231 -13.14 -14.08 -20.59
CA PHE A 231 -14.48 -13.76 -20.09
C PHE A 231 -14.61 -13.96 -18.59
N THR A 232 -14.00 -15.01 -18.05
CA THR A 232 -13.96 -15.24 -16.60
C THR A 232 -13.19 -14.14 -15.90
N LEU A 233 -12.02 -13.73 -16.43
CA LEU A 233 -11.21 -12.66 -15.84
C LEU A 233 -11.99 -11.32 -15.86
N LEU A 234 -12.70 -10.99 -16.95
CA LEU A 234 -13.57 -9.81 -16.99
C LEU A 234 -14.70 -9.85 -15.96
N ARG A 235 -15.25 -11.04 -15.67
CA ARG A 235 -16.29 -11.21 -14.64
C ARG A 235 -15.71 -11.19 -13.22
N LEU A 236 -14.46 -11.60 -13.04
CA LEU A 236 -13.76 -11.55 -11.75
C LEU A 236 -13.40 -10.12 -11.36
N PHE A 237 -13.09 -9.25 -12.33
CA PHE A 237 -12.62 -7.90 -12.05
C PHE A 237 -13.57 -7.08 -11.14
N PRO A 238 -14.89 -7.02 -11.39
CA PRO A 238 -15.81 -6.38 -10.44
C PRO A 238 -15.92 -7.09 -9.08
N LYS A 239 -15.65 -8.41 -9.04
CA LYS A 239 -15.65 -9.17 -7.80
C LYS A 239 -14.41 -8.87 -6.95
N LEU A 240 -13.26 -8.60 -7.59
CA LEU A 240 -12.05 -8.15 -6.91
C LEU A 240 -12.28 -6.86 -6.12
N SER A 241 -13.00 -5.88 -6.69
CA SER A 241 -13.32 -4.63 -5.97
C SER A 241 -14.22 -4.85 -4.75
N LYS A 242 -14.95 -5.97 -4.69
CA LYS A 242 -15.89 -6.31 -3.61
C LYS A 242 -15.37 -7.41 -2.65
N GLY A 243 -14.21 -8.00 -2.93
CA GLY A 243 -13.69 -9.15 -2.19
C GLY A 243 -14.48 -10.45 -2.39
N THR A 244 -15.38 -10.52 -3.38
CA THR A 244 -16.27 -11.69 -3.61
C THR A 244 -15.73 -12.68 -4.65
N HIS A 245 -14.46 -12.60 -4.98
CA HIS A 245 -13.78 -13.47 -5.94
C HIS A 245 -13.28 -14.79 -5.31
N VAL A 246 -12.98 -14.79 -4.04
CA VAL A 246 -12.34 -15.90 -3.29
C VAL A 246 -13.00 -17.27 -3.48
N PRO A 247 -14.34 -17.42 -3.53
CA PRO A 247 -14.95 -18.73 -3.74
C PRO A 247 -14.74 -19.32 -5.16
N HIS A 248 -14.03 -18.64 -6.06
CA HIS A 248 -13.81 -19.16 -7.39
C HIS A 248 -12.79 -20.32 -7.36
N PRO A 249 -13.04 -21.45 -8.04
CA PRO A 249 -12.18 -22.65 -7.98
C PRO A 249 -10.76 -22.44 -8.54
N ASP A 250 -10.57 -21.44 -9.40
CA ASP A 250 -9.27 -21.08 -9.96
C ASP A 250 -8.53 -20.01 -9.16
N ILE A 251 -9.01 -19.70 -7.96
CA ILE A 251 -8.33 -18.82 -7.00
C ILE A 251 -7.86 -19.65 -5.81
N VAL A 252 -6.56 -19.57 -5.55
CA VAL A 252 -5.93 -20.23 -4.40
C VAL A 252 -5.46 -19.16 -3.45
N GLN A 253 -5.79 -19.31 -2.19
CA GLN A 253 -5.25 -18.51 -1.09
C GLN A 253 -4.37 -19.37 -0.20
N LEU A 254 -3.19 -18.82 0.15
CA LEU A 254 -2.25 -19.42 1.09
C LEU A 254 -1.86 -18.34 2.10
N GLN A 255 -1.37 -18.75 3.26
CA GLN A 255 -0.80 -17.85 4.25
C GLN A 255 0.54 -18.39 4.74
N GLY A 256 1.45 -17.49 5.06
CA GLY A 256 2.75 -17.85 5.61
C GLY A 256 3.54 -16.59 6.03
N ARG A 257 4.74 -16.79 6.55
CA ARG A 257 5.61 -15.69 6.97
C ARG A 257 6.65 -15.32 5.94
N THR A 258 6.99 -16.27 5.09
CA THR A 258 7.96 -16.10 4.03
C THR A 258 7.39 -16.63 2.72
N VAL A 259 7.58 -15.87 1.65
CA VAL A 259 7.12 -16.23 0.32
C VAL A 259 8.22 -15.98 -0.69
N ARG A 260 8.54 -16.99 -1.49
CA ARG A 260 9.41 -16.82 -2.65
C ARG A 260 8.60 -16.99 -3.92
N LEU A 261 8.70 -16.02 -4.80
CA LEU A 261 8.06 -16.02 -6.12
C LEU A 261 9.12 -16.19 -7.21
N GLU A 262 8.95 -17.18 -8.07
CA GLU A 262 9.83 -17.43 -9.19
C GLU A 262 9.00 -17.58 -10.48
N ALA A 263 9.39 -16.86 -11.52
CA ALA A 263 8.87 -17.00 -12.89
C ALA A 263 9.82 -16.32 -13.87
N THR A 264 9.88 -16.84 -15.09
CA THR A 264 10.82 -16.33 -16.11
C THR A 264 10.28 -15.09 -16.79
N GLY A 265 11.10 -14.02 -16.81
CA GLY A 265 10.81 -12.80 -17.58
C GLY A 265 9.74 -11.89 -16.98
N VAL A 266 9.35 -12.11 -15.73
CA VAL A 266 8.30 -11.36 -15.02
C VAL A 266 8.92 -10.32 -14.09
N THR A 267 8.35 -9.13 -14.05
CA THR A 267 8.67 -8.08 -13.07
C THR A 267 7.62 -8.09 -11.96
N ALA A 268 8.07 -8.04 -10.71
CA ALA A 268 7.19 -7.78 -9.57
C ALA A 268 7.03 -6.26 -9.35
N TYR A 269 5.87 -5.86 -8.90
CA TYR A 269 5.53 -4.49 -8.50
C TYR A 269 5.12 -4.48 -7.04
N ALA A 270 5.47 -3.41 -6.33
CA ALA A 270 5.10 -3.19 -4.93
C ALA A 270 4.69 -1.73 -4.73
N ASP A 271 3.61 -1.47 -4.01
CA ASP A 271 3.07 -0.12 -3.77
C ASP A 271 2.93 0.75 -5.05
N GLY A 272 2.78 0.10 -6.23
CA GLY A 272 2.67 0.75 -7.54
C GLY A 272 3.98 0.99 -8.28
N GLU A 273 5.14 0.67 -7.68
CA GLU A 273 6.48 0.84 -8.25
C GLU A 273 7.11 -0.50 -8.63
N PRO A 274 8.01 -0.53 -9.63
CA PRO A 274 8.67 -1.77 -10.04
C PRO A 274 9.69 -2.22 -9.00
N LEU A 275 9.43 -3.36 -8.34
CA LEU A 275 10.35 -3.98 -7.39
C LEU A 275 11.52 -4.69 -8.11
N GLY A 276 11.32 -5.13 -9.34
CA GLY A 276 12.31 -5.79 -10.16
C GLY A 276 11.89 -7.18 -10.64
N ARG A 277 12.76 -7.83 -11.38
CA ARG A 277 12.49 -9.17 -11.95
C ARG A 277 12.47 -10.24 -10.86
N LEU A 278 11.61 -11.23 -11.06
CA LEU A 278 11.63 -12.47 -10.29
C LEU A 278 12.96 -13.23 -10.56
N PRO A 279 13.47 -13.99 -9.57
CA PRO A 279 12.83 -14.31 -8.29
C PRO A 279 12.88 -13.18 -7.27
N VAL A 280 11.85 -13.15 -6.40
CA VAL A 280 11.75 -12.22 -5.27
C VAL A 280 11.34 -12.98 -4.02
N ASP A 281 12.09 -12.77 -2.96
CA ASP A 281 11.74 -13.21 -1.61
C ASP A 281 10.99 -12.09 -0.89
N VAL A 282 9.89 -12.45 -0.24
CA VAL A 282 9.03 -11.55 0.54
C VAL A 282 8.90 -12.13 1.94
N GLU A 283 9.15 -11.34 2.96
CA GLU A 283 8.96 -11.72 4.36
C GLU A 283 8.02 -10.71 5.06
N VAL A 284 7.24 -11.18 6.01
CA VAL A 284 6.51 -10.28 6.92
C VAL A 284 7.48 -9.76 7.98
N VAL A 285 7.35 -8.47 8.29
CA VAL A 285 8.02 -7.83 9.43
C VAL A 285 6.95 -7.43 10.44
N PRO A 286 6.68 -8.30 11.43
CA PRO A 286 5.59 -8.10 12.37
C PRO A 286 5.80 -6.85 13.22
N GLY A 287 4.75 -6.06 13.40
CA GLY A 287 4.77 -4.86 14.23
C GLY A 287 5.79 -3.81 13.79
N ALA A 288 6.18 -3.80 12.53
CA ALA A 288 7.26 -2.95 12.00
C ALA A 288 6.97 -1.46 12.13
N LEU A 289 5.71 -1.05 12.16
CA LEU A 289 5.32 0.35 12.23
C LEU A 289 4.26 0.55 13.32
N THR A 290 4.44 1.58 14.16
CA THR A 290 3.39 2.04 15.08
C THR A 290 2.54 3.10 14.40
N VAL A 291 1.22 2.93 14.38
CA VAL A 291 0.28 3.89 13.77
C VAL A 291 -0.73 4.42 14.79
N LEU A 292 -1.23 5.64 14.55
CA LEU A 292 -2.33 6.28 15.27
C LEU A 292 -3.68 5.99 14.57
N GLY A 293 -4.65 5.45 15.33
CA GLY A 293 -6.00 5.29 14.82
C GLY A 293 -6.70 3.99 15.17
#